data_791e4692ad0f8444ce0e857aef57cd85
#
_entry.id   791e4692ad0f8444ce0e857aef57cd85
#
_cell.length_a   1.000
_cell.length_b   1.000
_cell.length_c   1.000
_cell.angle_alpha   90.00
_cell.angle_beta   90.00
_cell.angle_gamma   90.00
#
_symmetry.space_group_name_H-M   'P 1'
#
loop_
_entity.id
_entity.type
_entity.pdbx_description
1 polymer ?
#
loop_
_entity_poly.entity_id
_entity_poly.type
_entity_poly.pdbx_seq_one_letter_code
_entity_poly.pdbx_strand_id
1 'polypeptide(L)'
;MTADPSPGPRSPRGGRSPRPDGPVSILICPACGTKNRIRPSPRGVPACANCKATLPWLVHATDATFDVEAAAQVSVVVDLWATWCAPCRFVAPILEDLAREHAGRLKVIKVDVDANPALAQRFQAFSIPTLVVMRDGGVVDRIVGALPRPQLAARLAPHLPPH
;
A
#
# COMPACT_ATOMS: atom_id res chain seq x y z
N MET A 1 -56.24 30.16 -27.69
CA MET A 1 -55.82 29.01 -26.91
C MET A 1 -54.36 28.80 -27.19
N THR A 2 -53.51 29.38 -26.37
CA THR A 2 -52.04 29.30 -26.49
C THR A 2 -51.56 28.18 -25.52
N ALA A 3 -50.99 27.14 -26.10
CA ALA A 3 -50.38 26.04 -25.35
C ALA A 3 -49.02 26.47 -24.78
N ASP A 4 -48.91 26.35 -23.47
CA ASP A 4 -47.71 26.58 -22.71
C ASP A 4 -46.73 25.39 -22.92
N PRO A 5 -45.46 25.60 -23.30
CA PRO A 5 -44.50 24.50 -23.42
C PRO A 5 -43.96 24.10 -22.04
N SER A 6 -44.29 22.88 -21.64
CA SER A 6 -43.73 22.26 -20.44
C SER A 6 -42.21 22.25 -20.47
N PRO A 7 -41.52 22.58 -19.35
CA PRO A 7 -40.07 22.46 -19.27
C PRO A 7 -39.69 20.97 -19.22
N GLY A 8 -38.81 20.56 -20.14
CA GLY A 8 -38.25 19.23 -20.18
C GLY A 8 -37.44 18.85 -18.93
N PRO A 9 -37.19 17.54 -18.71
CA PRO A 9 -36.52 17.06 -17.49
C PRO A 9 -35.10 17.57 -17.43
N ARG A 10 -34.77 18.24 -16.32
CA ARG A 10 -33.41 18.72 -16.03
C ARG A 10 -32.48 17.50 -15.83
N SER A 11 -31.47 17.41 -16.64
CA SER A 11 -30.39 16.46 -16.47
C SER A 11 -29.79 16.55 -15.05
N PRO A 12 -29.55 15.42 -14.37
CA PRO A 12 -28.89 15.45 -13.07
C PRO A 12 -27.48 15.99 -13.25
N ARG A 13 -27.20 17.09 -12.58
CA ARG A 13 -25.86 17.69 -12.55
C ARG A 13 -24.88 16.67 -12.01
N GLY A 14 -23.77 16.57 -12.71
CA GLY A 14 -22.63 15.70 -12.52
C GLY A 14 -22.40 15.21 -11.11
N GLY A 15 -22.47 13.89 -10.97
CA GLY A 15 -22.02 13.23 -9.77
C GLY A 15 -20.59 13.64 -9.48
N ARG A 16 -20.37 14.25 -8.31
CA ARG A 16 -19.01 14.38 -7.76
C ARG A 16 -18.43 12.98 -7.73
N SER A 17 -17.33 12.78 -8.42
CA SER A 17 -16.53 11.57 -8.25
C SER A 17 -16.38 11.32 -6.76
N PRO A 18 -16.62 10.09 -6.27
CA PRO A 18 -16.43 9.81 -4.85
C PRO A 18 -15.02 10.20 -4.48
N ARG A 19 -14.88 11.05 -3.46
CA ARG A 19 -13.58 11.33 -2.87
C ARG A 19 -12.99 9.99 -2.47
N PRO A 20 -11.72 9.72 -2.72
CA PRO A 20 -11.09 8.53 -2.21
C PRO A 20 -11.03 8.64 -0.67
N ASP A 21 -12.08 8.21 0.01
CA ASP A 21 -12.15 8.19 1.47
C ASP A 21 -11.37 6.97 2.02
N GLY A 22 -10.19 6.74 1.45
CA GLY A 22 -9.28 5.73 1.94
C GLY A 22 -8.58 6.17 3.23
N PRO A 23 -8.00 5.22 3.98
CA PRO A 23 -7.32 5.50 5.23
C PRO A 23 -6.17 6.47 4.99
N VAL A 24 -5.96 7.36 5.98
CA VAL A 24 -4.84 8.30 5.95
C VAL A 24 -3.66 7.67 6.67
N SER A 25 -2.53 7.56 6.00
CA SER A 25 -1.26 7.15 6.59
C SER A 25 -0.37 8.36 6.84
N ILE A 26 0.37 8.36 7.93
CA ILE A 26 1.35 9.40 8.25
C ILE A 26 2.75 8.87 7.91
N LEU A 27 3.39 9.51 6.95
CA LEU A 27 4.77 9.22 6.58
C LEU A 27 5.69 10.36 6.99
N ILE A 28 6.75 10.04 7.69
CA ILE A 28 7.77 11.00 8.11
C ILE A 28 8.84 11.08 7.02
N CYS A 29 9.12 12.28 6.55
CA CYS A 29 10.16 12.49 5.55
C CYS A 29 11.55 12.28 6.17
N PRO A 30 12.36 11.35 5.66
CA PRO A 30 13.70 11.12 6.19
C PRO A 30 14.68 12.25 5.88
N ALA A 31 14.36 13.09 4.88
CA ALA A 31 15.23 14.19 4.48
C ALA A 31 15.01 15.45 5.32
N CYS A 32 13.78 15.76 5.73
CA CYS A 32 13.47 17.01 6.43
C CYS A 32 12.59 16.86 7.69
N GLY A 33 12.21 15.63 8.06
CA GLY A 33 11.43 15.34 9.26
C GLY A 33 9.94 15.73 9.19
N THR A 34 9.48 16.31 8.09
CA THR A 34 8.08 16.72 7.94
C THR A 34 7.14 15.51 7.97
N LYS A 35 6.07 15.60 8.75
CA LYS A 35 4.98 14.62 8.76
C LYS A 35 4.06 14.87 7.55
N ASN A 36 3.87 13.86 6.74
CA ASN A 36 3.04 13.91 5.54
C ASN A 36 1.82 13.03 5.70
N ARG A 37 0.65 13.56 5.38
CA ARG A 37 -0.60 12.81 5.31
C ARG A 37 -0.76 12.24 3.92
N ILE A 38 -0.68 10.93 3.78
CA ILE A 38 -0.81 10.24 2.50
C ILE A 38 -2.12 9.47 2.48
N ARG A 39 -2.86 9.62 1.39
CA ARG A 39 -4.03 8.80 1.09
C ARG A 39 -3.67 7.75 0.05
N PRO A 40 -4.33 6.59 0.05
CA PRO A 40 -4.16 5.62 -1.02
C PRO A 40 -4.42 6.26 -2.37
N SER A 41 -3.54 6.00 -3.31
CA SER A 41 -3.70 6.46 -4.68
C SER A 41 -3.19 5.38 -5.64
N PRO A 42 -3.95 5.02 -6.66
CA PRO A 42 -3.49 4.11 -7.71
C PRO A 42 -2.50 4.77 -8.66
N ARG A 43 -2.29 6.08 -8.54
CA ARG A 43 -1.41 6.86 -9.41
C ARG A 43 -0.41 7.66 -8.60
N GLY A 44 0.81 7.70 -9.11
CA GLY A 44 1.89 8.47 -8.50
C GLY A 44 2.51 7.77 -7.28
N VAL A 45 3.47 8.44 -6.69
CA VAL A 45 4.20 8.01 -5.49
C VAL A 45 4.18 9.13 -4.46
N PRO A 46 4.21 8.82 -3.15
CA PRO A 46 4.18 9.86 -2.13
C PRO A 46 5.47 10.69 -2.16
N ALA A 47 5.29 11.99 -2.16
CA ALA A 47 6.37 12.96 -2.07
C ALA A 47 6.13 13.91 -0.88
N CYS A 48 7.21 14.37 -0.28
CA CYS A 48 7.15 15.29 0.84
C CYS A 48 6.55 16.65 0.42
N ALA A 49 5.56 17.11 1.16
CA ALA A 49 4.91 18.39 0.90
C ALA A 49 5.90 19.56 1.04
N ASN A 50 6.91 19.42 1.91
CA ASN A 50 7.89 20.46 2.18
C ASN A 50 9.09 20.41 1.21
N CYS A 51 9.88 19.34 1.24
CA CYS A 51 11.14 19.25 0.48
C CYS A 51 11.04 18.52 -0.86
N LYS A 52 9.87 18.00 -1.21
CA LYS A 52 9.58 17.26 -2.46
C LYS A 52 10.33 15.92 -2.62
N ALA A 53 11.11 15.49 -1.63
CA ALA A 53 11.74 14.18 -1.65
C ALA A 53 10.69 13.06 -1.70
N THR A 54 10.96 12.00 -2.43
CA THR A 54 10.13 10.79 -2.44
C THR A 54 10.12 10.14 -1.07
N LEU A 55 8.93 9.79 -0.58
CA LEU A 55 8.77 9.23 0.76
C LEU A 55 8.86 7.70 0.74
N PRO A 56 9.45 7.08 1.79
CA PRO A 56 9.32 5.65 2.03
C PRO A 56 7.84 5.29 2.18
N TRP A 57 7.36 4.33 1.39
CA TRP A 57 5.94 3.99 1.39
C TRP A 57 5.68 2.70 2.18
N LEU A 58 5.38 2.88 3.46
CA LEU A 58 5.02 1.79 4.35
C LEU A 58 3.73 2.15 5.07
N VAL A 59 2.71 1.30 4.94
CA VAL A 59 1.38 1.52 5.51
C VAL A 59 0.88 0.27 6.19
N HIS A 60 -0.09 0.43 7.10
CA HIS A 60 -0.84 -0.67 7.69
C HIS A 60 -2.20 -0.76 7.00
N ALA A 61 -2.63 -1.97 6.67
CA ALA A 61 -3.94 -2.23 6.09
C ALA A 61 -4.75 -3.21 6.93
N THR A 62 -6.06 -3.12 6.78
CA THR A 62 -7.04 -4.00 7.39
C THR A 62 -7.81 -4.75 6.31
N ASP A 63 -8.65 -5.71 6.70
CA ASP A 63 -9.57 -6.39 5.79
C ASP A 63 -10.42 -5.40 4.97
N ALA A 64 -10.78 -4.26 5.56
CA ALA A 64 -11.58 -3.23 4.91
C ALA A 64 -10.78 -2.29 3.99
N THR A 65 -9.48 -2.10 4.21
CA THR A 65 -8.67 -1.08 3.53
C THR A 65 -7.64 -1.64 2.55
N PHE A 66 -7.41 -2.94 2.58
CA PHE A 66 -6.34 -3.58 1.82
C PHE A 66 -6.43 -3.32 0.31
N ASP A 67 -7.60 -3.51 -0.29
CA ASP A 67 -7.75 -3.40 -1.74
C ASP A 67 -7.45 -1.99 -2.24
N VAL A 68 -7.81 -0.97 -1.46
CA VAL A 68 -7.49 0.42 -1.77
C VAL A 68 -5.98 0.67 -1.65
N GLU A 69 -5.33 0.13 -0.61
CA GLU A 69 -3.89 0.28 -0.41
C GLU A 69 -3.08 -0.52 -1.45
N ALA A 70 -3.54 -1.69 -1.84
CA ALA A 70 -2.86 -2.54 -2.82
C ALA A 70 -2.98 -2.03 -4.27
N ALA A 71 -3.94 -1.15 -4.55
CA ALA A 71 -4.11 -0.52 -5.85
C ALA A 71 -3.03 0.56 -6.09
N ALA A 72 -1.78 0.14 -6.26
CA ALA A 72 -0.64 1.00 -6.50
C ALA A 72 0.06 0.63 -7.81
N GLN A 73 0.65 1.62 -8.50
CA GLN A 73 1.41 1.41 -9.74
C GLN A 73 2.86 0.96 -9.52
N VAL A 74 3.26 0.83 -8.28
CA VAL A 74 4.58 0.32 -7.88
C VAL A 74 4.46 -1.12 -7.42
N SER A 75 5.60 -1.79 -7.25
CA SER A 75 5.62 -3.10 -6.62
C SER A 75 5.15 -3.02 -5.17
N VAL A 76 4.33 -3.95 -4.76
CA VAL A 76 3.77 -4.02 -3.41
C VAL A 76 4.32 -5.26 -2.71
N VAL A 77 4.83 -5.10 -1.49
CA VAL A 77 5.14 -6.20 -0.59
C VAL A 77 4.13 -6.18 0.54
N VAL A 78 3.36 -7.26 0.66
CA VAL A 78 2.43 -7.47 1.78
C VAL A 78 3.15 -8.26 2.85
N ASP A 79 3.35 -7.65 4.01
CA ASP A 79 3.94 -8.29 5.19
C ASP A 79 2.82 -8.80 6.11
N LEU A 80 2.63 -10.11 6.10
CA LEU A 80 1.67 -10.81 6.97
C LEU A 80 2.40 -11.19 8.26
N TRP A 81 2.06 -10.49 9.35
CA TRP A 81 2.76 -10.55 10.63
C TRP A 81 1.79 -10.67 11.81
N ALA A 82 2.33 -10.92 13.01
CA ALA A 82 1.59 -10.86 14.26
C ALA A 82 2.46 -10.31 15.39
N THR A 83 1.84 -9.76 16.42
CA THR A 83 2.54 -9.15 17.57
C THR A 83 3.40 -10.14 18.37
N TRP A 84 3.00 -11.40 18.43
CA TRP A 84 3.70 -12.49 19.15
C TRP A 84 4.82 -13.15 18.34
N CYS A 85 4.97 -12.79 17.07
CA CYS A 85 5.89 -13.44 16.15
C CYS A 85 7.29 -12.80 16.22
N ALA A 86 8.25 -13.47 16.85
CA ALA A 86 9.63 -12.99 16.94
C ALA A 86 10.33 -12.87 15.56
N PRO A 87 10.23 -13.84 14.63
CA PRO A 87 10.79 -13.70 13.29
C PRO A 87 10.21 -12.51 12.52
N CYS A 88 8.94 -12.16 12.74
CA CYS A 88 8.32 -10.98 12.13
C CYS A 88 8.99 -9.68 12.58
N ARG A 89 9.38 -9.60 13.86
CA ARG A 89 10.13 -8.44 14.40
C ARG A 89 11.53 -8.30 13.81
N PHE A 90 12.13 -9.41 13.41
CA PHE A 90 13.42 -9.40 12.71
C PHE A 90 13.27 -8.80 11.29
N VAL A 91 12.19 -9.13 10.58
CA VAL A 91 11.94 -8.67 9.22
C VAL A 91 11.47 -7.21 9.17
N ALA A 92 10.76 -6.74 10.19
CA ALA A 92 10.16 -5.40 10.20
C ALA A 92 11.16 -4.27 9.89
N PRO A 93 12.33 -4.14 10.57
CA PRO A 93 13.29 -3.10 10.25
C PRO A 93 13.92 -3.26 8.86
N ILE A 94 14.06 -4.48 8.37
CA ILE A 94 14.57 -4.75 7.02
C ILE A 94 13.60 -4.20 5.97
N LEU A 95 12.31 -4.41 6.15
CA LEU A 95 11.28 -3.87 5.24
C LEU A 95 11.20 -2.35 5.29
N GLU A 96 11.38 -1.75 6.46
CA GLU A 96 11.45 -0.29 6.60
C GLU A 96 12.63 0.29 5.83
N ASP A 97 13.80 -0.34 5.93
CA ASP A 97 15.00 0.05 5.20
C ASP A 97 14.82 -0.10 3.69
N LEU A 98 14.26 -1.22 3.23
CA LEU A 98 13.99 -1.46 1.82
C LEU A 98 12.95 -0.48 1.26
N ALA A 99 11.91 -0.14 2.03
CA ALA A 99 10.95 0.89 1.65
C ALA A 99 11.61 2.27 1.49
N ARG A 100 12.60 2.58 2.33
CA ARG A 100 13.38 3.82 2.24
C ARG A 100 14.32 3.81 1.05
N GLU A 101 15.05 2.72 0.84
CA GLU A 101 16.00 2.56 -0.26
C GLU A 101 15.29 2.59 -1.63
N HIS A 102 14.11 1.99 -1.71
CA HIS A 102 13.32 1.90 -2.94
C HIS A 102 12.11 2.85 -2.94
N ALA A 103 12.22 3.99 -2.26
CA ALA A 103 11.17 4.99 -2.26
C ALA A 103 10.78 5.39 -3.70
N GLY A 104 9.48 5.37 -4.00
CA GLY A 104 8.97 5.59 -5.35
C GLY A 104 8.84 4.34 -6.23
N ARG A 105 9.38 3.19 -5.79
CA ARG A 105 9.39 1.93 -6.55
C ARG A 105 8.79 0.76 -5.78
N LEU A 106 8.70 0.89 -4.46
CA LEU A 106 8.22 -0.14 -3.55
C LEU A 106 7.22 0.44 -2.57
N LYS A 107 6.11 -0.24 -2.37
CA LYS A 107 5.16 -0.02 -1.28
C LYS A 107 5.13 -1.25 -0.38
N VAL A 108 5.26 -1.05 0.93
CA VAL A 108 5.11 -2.10 1.93
C VAL A 108 3.76 -1.93 2.61
N ILE A 109 2.96 -2.99 2.60
CA ILE A 109 1.66 -3.04 3.30
C ILE A 109 1.76 -4.06 4.42
N LYS A 110 1.67 -3.60 5.65
CA LYS A 110 1.69 -4.46 6.84
C LYS A 110 0.27 -4.89 7.21
N VAL A 111 0.07 -6.19 7.39
CA VAL A 111 -1.22 -6.78 7.77
C VAL A 111 -1.02 -7.65 9.00
N ASP A 112 -1.64 -7.26 10.11
CA ASP A 112 -1.72 -8.08 11.32
C ASP A 112 -2.72 -9.21 11.08
N VAL A 113 -2.24 -10.45 11.03
CA VAL A 113 -3.08 -11.62 10.70
C VAL A 113 -4.12 -11.93 11.78
N ASP A 114 -3.86 -11.58 13.03
CA ASP A 114 -4.80 -11.81 14.13
C ASP A 114 -5.98 -10.83 14.07
N ALA A 115 -5.71 -9.59 13.70
CA ALA A 115 -6.73 -8.56 13.54
C ALA A 115 -7.46 -8.63 12.19
N ASN A 116 -6.89 -9.30 11.18
CA ASN A 116 -7.37 -9.34 9.80
C ASN A 116 -7.45 -10.76 9.25
N PRO A 117 -8.36 -11.60 9.79
CA PRO A 117 -8.44 -13.02 9.44
C PRO A 117 -8.83 -13.26 7.97
N ALA A 118 -9.60 -12.36 7.35
CA ALA A 118 -9.97 -12.49 5.94
C ALA A 118 -8.75 -12.37 5.02
N LEU A 119 -7.85 -11.43 5.28
CA LEU A 119 -6.59 -11.30 4.54
C LEU A 119 -5.63 -12.45 4.81
N ALA A 120 -5.54 -12.92 6.07
CA ALA A 120 -4.76 -14.08 6.42
C ALA A 120 -5.19 -15.32 5.62
N GLN A 121 -6.49 -15.53 5.47
CA GLN A 121 -7.05 -16.61 4.67
C GLN A 121 -6.82 -16.39 3.17
N ARG A 122 -7.09 -15.18 2.67
CA ARG A 122 -6.91 -14.82 1.26
C ARG A 122 -5.50 -15.11 0.77
N PHE A 123 -4.49 -14.77 1.56
CA PHE A 123 -3.08 -14.99 1.25
C PHE A 123 -2.53 -16.30 1.79
N GLN A 124 -3.35 -17.15 2.39
CA GLN A 124 -2.95 -18.45 2.94
C GLN A 124 -1.73 -18.32 3.87
N ALA A 125 -1.80 -17.36 4.80
CA ALA A 125 -0.74 -17.08 5.76
C ALA A 125 -0.74 -18.10 6.91
N PHE A 126 -0.46 -19.36 6.59
CA PHE A 126 -0.39 -20.45 7.57
C PHE A 126 0.90 -20.43 8.40
N SER A 127 1.94 -19.83 7.87
CA SER A 127 3.21 -19.54 8.55
C SER A 127 3.52 -18.07 8.45
N ILE A 128 4.01 -17.46 9.51
CA ILE A 128 4.41 -16.05 9.52
C ILE A 128 5.86 -15.89 10.00
N PRO A 129 6.60 -14.88 9.48
CA PRO A 129 6.16 -13.93 8.45
C PRO A 129 5.97 -14.60 7.09
N THR A 130 4.97 -14.15 6.36
CA THR A 130 4.82 -14.43 4.93
C THR A 130 4.81 -13.10 4.20
N LEU A 131 5.69 -12.95 3.23
CA LEU A 131 5.74 -11.78 2.37
C LEU A 131 5.18 -12.15 1.01
N VAL A 132 4.18 -11.40 0.56
CA VAL A 132 3.57 -11.59 -0.75
C VAL A 132 3.96 -10.41 -1.63
N VAL A 133 4.62 -10.68 -2.75
CA VAL A 133 5.00 -9.64 -3.71
C VAL A 133 3.91 -9.54 -4.77
N MET A 134 3.40 -8.34 -4.97
CA MET A 134 2.34 -8.06 -5.94
C MET A 134 2.80 -7.03 -6.96
N ARG A 135 2.36 -7.20 -8.19
CA ARG A 135 2.51 -6.24 -9.29
C ARG A 135 1.24 -6.20 -10.13
N ASP A 136 0.81 -5.00 -10.49
CA ASP A 136 -0.39 -4.82 -11.34
C ASP A 136 -1.62 -5.59 -10.83
N GLY A 137 -1.79 -5.64 -9.50
CA GLY A 137 -2.89 -6.32 -8.83
C GLY A 137 -2.76 -7.84 -8.71
N GLY A 138 -1.68 -8.45 -9.21
CA GLY A 138 -1.44 -9.89 -9.15
C GLY A 138 -0.27 -10.26 -8.25
N VAL A 139 -0.33 -11.46 -7.65
CA VAL A 139 0.79 -12.03 -6.88
C VAL A 139 1.85 -12.54 -7.85
N VAL A 140 3.09 -12.08 -7.70
CA VAL A 140 4.23 -12.47 -8.54
C VAL A 140 5.28 -13.28 -7.79
N ASP A 141 5.34 -13.18 -6.47
CA ASP A 141 6.23 -14.00 -5.63
C ASP A 141 5.68 -14.14 -4.22
N ARG A 142 6.15 -15.16 -3.51
CA ARG A 142 5.82 -15.43 -2.11
C ARG A 142 7.08 -15.88 -1.38
N ILE A 143 7.33 -15.26 -0.23
CA ILE A 143 8.48 -15.55 0.62
C ILE A 143 7.95 -15.97 1.98
N VAL A 144 8.19 -17.20 2.38
CA VAL A 144 7.79 -17.72 3.69
C VAL A 144 9.00 -17.76 4.61
N GLY A 145 8.86 -17.19 5.80
CA GLY A 145 9.91 -17.10 6.78
C GLY A 145 10.74 -15.81 6.73
N ALA A 146 11.58 -15.63 7.74
CA ALA A 146 12.42 -14.45 7.89
C ALA A 146 13.75 -14.63 7.16
N LEU A 147 13.90 -13.97 6.03
CA LEU A 147 15.16 -13.93 5.30
C LEU A 147 16.03 -12.76 5.80
N PRO A 148 17.37 -12.95 5.89
CA PRO A 148 18.30 -11.85 6.08
C PRO A 148 18.20 -10.80 4.95
N ARG A 149 18.55 -9.55 5.26
CA ARG A 149 18.44 -8.42 4.32
C ARG A 149 19.01 -8.69 2.91
N PRO A 150 20.22 -9.24 2.73
CA PRO A 150 20.76 -9.48 1.39
C PRO A 150 19.92 -10.45 0.56
N GLN A 151 19.40 -11.50 1.19
CA GLN A 151 18.56 -12.49 0.52
C GLN A 151 17.18 -11.92 0.19
N LEU A 152 16.60 -11.14 1.11
CA LEU A 152 15.32 -10.49 0.86
C LEU A 152 15.43 -9.43 -0.25
N ALA A 153 16.46 -8.61 -0.24
CA ALA A 153 16.73 -7.65 -1.29
C ALA A 153 16.91 -8.33 -2.65
N ALA A 154 17.66 -9.44 -2.72
CA ALA A 154 17.85 -10.22 -3.93
C ALA A 154 16.54 -10.81 -4.47
N ARG A 155 15.64 -11.26 -3.58
CA ARG A 155 14.32 -11.78 -3.98
C ARG A 155 13.40 -10.69 -4.51
N LEU A 156 13.49 -9.48 -3.99
CA LEU A 156 12.65 -8.36 -4.42
C LEU A 156 13.15 -7.67 -5.69
N ALA A 157 14.46 -7.66 -5.93
CA ALA A 157 15.07 -6.94 -7.04
C ALA A 157 14.43 -7.21 -8.42
N PRO A 158 14.13 -8.46 -8.83
CA PRO A 158 13.50 -8.73 -10.12
C PRO A 158 12.08 -8.16 -10.27
N HIS A 159 11.42 -7.87 -9.15
CA HIS A 159 10.04 -7.40 -9.11
C HIS A 159 9.92 -5.89 -9.00
N LEU A 160 11.03 -5.19 -8.77
CA LEU A 160 11.04 -3.74 -8.71
C LEU A 160 11.04 -3.14 -10.12
N PRO A 161 10.24 -2.08 -10.37
CA PRO A 161 10.31 -1.38 -11.65
C PRO A 161 11.69 -0.73 -11.82
N PRO A 162 12.17 -0.55 -13.08
CA PRO A 162 13.40 0.17 -13.35
C PRO A 162 13.30 1.62 -12.86
N HIS A 163 14.48 2.25 -12.69
CA HIS A 163 14.60 3.66 -12.34
C HIS A 163 14.07 4.56 -13.44
#